data_f3a08c868ba726d98d02c34c0a457575
#
_entry.id   f3a08c868ba726d98d02c34c0a457575
#
_cell.length_a   1.000
_cell.length_b   1.000
_cell.length_c   1.000
_cell.angle_alpha   90.00
_cell.angle_beta   90.00
_cell.angle_gamma   90.00
#
_symmetry.space_group_name_H-M   'P 1'
#
loop_
_entity.id
_entity.type
_entity.pdbx_description
1 polymer ?
#
loop_
_entity_poly.entity_id
_entity_poly.type
_entity_poly.pdbx_seq_one_letter_code
_entity_poly.pdbx_strand_id
1 'polypeptide(L)'
;EGWSQEGPQGSSVLEALIGFTAMSRLFGTDGVRGLANAELTADLALHLAQAASQVLTQGRHADEVRAEGRKPRAIVARDPRISGEFLTAAVSAGLASSGIDVLDAGVLPTPATAFLVSDIRADFGVMISASHNKAPDNGIKFFSFGGTKLPDEVEDRIEKALEGPRLLPTGAGVGRIRRFADAEDRYILHLLATLDVSLEGLHVVIDCANGAAAGISPRAFKDAGATITVIGSDPDGLNINEGCGSTDLALLQKTVVEMG
;
A
#
# COMPACT_ATOMS: atom_id res chain seq x y z
N GLU A 1 -0.04 -14.26 -52.52
CA GLU A 1 -1.16 -14.63 -51.66
C GLU A 1 -1.04 -13.78 -50.40
N GLY A 2 -1.96 -12.78 -50.31
CA GLY A 2 -1.94 -11.76 -49.26
C GLY A 2 -2.46 -12.29 -47.94
N TRP A 3 -1.71 -12.09 -46.87
CA TRP A 3 -2.19 -12.18 -45.52
C TRP A 3 -2.87 -10.88 -45.14
N SER A 4 -4.19 -10.88 -45.13
CA SER A 4 -4.98 -9.81 -44.52
C SER A 4 -4.82 -9.93 -43.00
N GLN A 5 -4.10 -9.01 -42.39
CA GLN A 5 -4.10 -8.80 -40.95
C GLN A 5 -5.36 -8.01 -40.57
N GLU A 6 -6.46 -8.70 -40.35
CA GLU A 6 -7.51 -8.18 -39.47
C GLU A 6 -7.13 -8.55 -38.04
N GLY A 7 -6.47 -7.62 -37.32
CA GLY A 7 -6.31 -7.70 -35.89
C GLY A 7 -7.67 -7.60 -35.18
N PRO A 8 -7.86 -8.23 -34.01
CA PRO A 8 -9.12 -8.14 -33.29
C PRO A 8 -9.42 -6.69 -32.94
N GLN A 9 -10.61 -6.22 -33.29
CA GLN A 9 -11.11 -4.88 -32.95
C GLN A 9 -11.17 -4.74 -31.43
N GLY A 10 -10.46 -3.74 -30.94
CA GLY A 10 -10.03 -3.40 -29.63
C GLY A 10 -11.07 -3.47 -28.51
N SER A 11 -10.93 -4.44 -27.65
CA SER A 11 -11.19 -4.22 -26.23
C SER A 11 -10.13 -3.27 -25.68
N SER A 12 -10.52 -2.30 -24.84
CA SER A 12 -9.57 -1.41 -24.18
C SER A 12 -8.58 -2.23 -23.33
N VAL A 13 -7.38 -1.69 -23.08
CA VAL A 13 -6.39 -2.35 -22.20
C VAL A 13 -7.02 -2.65 -20.85
N LEU A 14 -7.87 -1.74 -20.38
CA LEU A 14 -8.60 -1.89 -19.11
C LEU A 14 -9.59 -3.07 -19.16
N GLU A 15 -10.36 -3.23 -20.23
CA GLU A 15 -11.27 -4.38 -20.41
C GLU A 15 -10.51 -5.71 -20.44
N ALA A 16 -9.35 -5.75 -21.08
CA ALA A 16 -8.51 -6.94 -21.12
C ALA A 16 -7.89 -7.29 -19.74
N LEU A 17 -7.61 -6.29 -18.92
CA LEU A 17 -7.01 -6.46 -17.59
C LEU A 17 -8.01 -6.84 -16.50
N ILE A 18 -9.24 -6.34 -16.58
CA ILE A 18 -10.26 -6.52 -15.52
C ILE A 18 -11.46 -7.39 -15.97
N GLY A 19 -11.54 -7.76 -17.25
CA GLY A 19 -12.64 -8.59 -17.78
C GLY A 19 -14.03 -7.93 -17.68
N PHE A 20 -14.10 -6.62 -17.45
CA PHE A 20 -15.33 -5.85 -17.26
C PHE A 20 -15.47 -4.80 -18.34
N THR A 21 -16.67 -4.62 -18.84
CA THR A 21 -17.05 -3.49 -19.71
C THR A 21 -16.89 -2.16 -18.97
N ALA A 22 -16.19 -1.23 -19.57
CA ALA A 22 -15.79 0.08 -19.04
C ALA A 22 -16.99 1.00 -18.71
N MET A 23 -17.63 0.80 -17.56
CA MET A 23 -18.68 1.70 -17.04
C MET A 23 -18.56 2.05 -15.55
N SER A 24 -17.54 1.60 -14.81
CA SER A 24 -17.33 2.00 -13.42
C SER A 24 -15.91 2.48 -13.22
N ARG A 25 -15.76 3.57 -12.47
CA ARG A 25 -14.47 4.10 -12.01
C ARG A 25 -13.69 3.00 -11.28
N LEU A 26 -12.43 2.80 -11.62
CA LEU A 26 -11.55 1.79 -11.01
C LEU A 26 -11.19 2.18 -9.57
N PHE A 27 -10.87 3.47 -9.35
CA PHE A 27 -10.61 4.00 -8.02
C PHE A 27 -11.91 4.22 -7.25
N GLY A 28 -12.07 3.52 -6.13
CA GLY A 28 -13.08 3.81 -5.11
C GLY A 28 -12.59 4.86 -4.10
N THR A 29 -13.33 5.04 -3.00
CA THR A 29 -12.98 5.99 -1.92
C THR A 29 -11.60 5.70 -1.31
N ASP A 30 -11.16 4.45 -1.32
CA ASP A 30 -9.94 3.96 -0.66
C ASP A 30 -8.98 3.25 -1.64
N GLY A 31 -8.82 3.76 -2.83
CA GLY A 31 -7.98 3.17 -3.86
C GLY A 31 -8.71 2.11 -4.69
N VAL A 32 -7.94 1.27 -5.39
CA VAL A 32 -8.46 0.16 -6.19
C VAL A 32 -8.59 -1.07 -5.30
N ARG A 33 -9.79 -1.61 -5.15
CA ARG A 33 -10.07 -2.79 -4.32
C ARG A 33 -10.79 -3.86 -5.12
N GLY A 34 -10.61 -5.12 -4.72
CA GLY A 34 -11.31 -6.25 -5.31
C GLY A 34 -10.88 -7.58 -4.73
N LEU A 35 -11.54 -8.65 -5.18
CA LEU A 35 -11.15 -10.01 -4.86
C LEU A 35 -9.78 -10.30 -5.46
N ALA A 36 -8.81 -10.60 -4.60
CA ALA A 36 -7.42 -10.79 -5.02
C ALA A 36 -7.29 -11.98 -5.99
N ASN A 37 -6.48 -11.78 -7.04
CA ASN A 37 -6.23 -12.73 -8.12
C ASN A 37 -7.45 -13.07 -9.01
N ALA A 38 -8.56 -12.37 -8.82
CA ALA A 38 -9.75 -12.44 -9.72
C ALA A 38 -10.03 -11.08 -10.35
N GLU A 39 -10.27 -10.07 -9.52
CA GLU A 39 -10.48 -8.67 -9.92
C GLU A 39 -9.19 -7.86 -9.81
N LEU A 40 -8.50 -7.99 -8.67
CA LEU A 40 -7.21 -7.36 -8.42
C LEU A 40 -6.08 -8.36 -8.75
N THR A 41 -5.75 -8.42 -10.04
CA THR A 41 -4.74 -9.34 -10.58
C THR A 41 -3.31 -8.77 -10.51
N ALA A 42 -2.30 -9.62 -10.68
CA ALA A 42 -0.90 -9.19 -10.80
C ALA A 42 -0.69 -8.27 -12.02
N ASP A 43 -1.34 -8.56 -13.13
CA ASP A 43 -1.28 -7.75 -14.36
C ASP A 43 -1.86 -6.35 -14.12
N LEU A 44 -3.05 -6.26 -13.50
CA LEU A 44 -3.63 -4.97 -13.15
C LEU A 44 -2.72 -4.18 -12.21
N ALA A 45 -2.19 -4.83 -11.17
CA ALA A 45 -1.31 -4.20 -10.20
C ALA A 45 -0.02 -3.64 -10.83
N LEU A 46 0.60 -4.39 -11.76
CA LEU A 46 1.77 -3.96 -12.51
C LEU A 46 1.47 -2.75 -13.40
N HIS A 47 0.38 -2.81 -14.18
CA HIS A 47 0.01 -1.74 -15.10
C HIS A 47 -0.46 -0.48 -14.35
N LEU A 48 -1.19 -0.65 -13.25
CA LEU A 48 -1.60 0.44 -12.36
C LEU A 48 -0.37 1.17 -11.78
N ALA A 49 0.65 0.43 -11.36
CA ALA A 49 1.89 0.99 -10.86
C ALA A 49 2.67 1.76 -11.95
N GLN A 50 2.69 1.24 -13.19
CA GLN A 50 3.29 1.94 -14.34
C GLN A 50 2.53 3.24 -14.65
N ALA A 51 1.21 3.22 -14.69
CA ALA A 51 0.37 4.40 -14.93
C ALA A 51 0.54 5.44 -13.81
N ALA A 52 0.52 5.01 -12.54
CA ALA A 52 0.75 5.86 -11.39
C ALA A 52 2.14 6.52 -11.45
N SER A 53 3.18 5.79 -11.84
CA SER A 53 4.53 6.33 -12.01
C SER A 53 4.55 7.52 -12.98
N GLN A 54 3.85 7.42 -14.11
CA GLN A 54 3.80 8.50 -15.09
C GLN A 54 3.12 9.76 -14.56
N VAL A 55 2.07 9.60 -13.78
CA VAL A 55 1.27 10.72 -13.26
C VAL A 55 1.91 11.35 -12.03
N LEU A 56 2.39 10.53 -11.08
CA LEU A 56 2.91 11.00 -9.80
C LEU A 56 4.35 11.57 -9.90
N THR A 57 5.04 11.33 -11.01
CA THR A 57 6.34 11.93 -11.28
C THR A 57 6.25 13.11 -12.27
N GLN A 58 5.15 13.83 -12.27
CA GLN A 58 4.92 15.05 -13.03
C GLN A 58 4.74 16.26 -12.08
N GLY A 59 4.92 17.45 -12.64
CA GLY A 59 4.69 18.70 -11.91
C GLY A 59 5.93 19.19 -11.16
N ARG A 60 5.75 20.24 -10.35
CA ARG A 60 6.82 21.02 -9.73
C ARG A 60 7.80 20.17 -8.90
N HIS A 61 7.29 19.27 -8.07
CA HIS A 61 8.12 18.39 -7.25
C HIS A 61 8.99 17.46 -8.11
N ALA A 62 8.45 16.95 -9.20
CA ALA A 62 9.21 16.11 -10.13
C ALA A 62 10.32 16.90 -10.86
N ASP A 63 10.12 18.20 -11.10
CA ASP A 63 11.17 19.06 -11.66
C ASP A 63 12.30 19.26 -10.65
N GLU A 64 11.98 19.41 -9.37
CA GLU A 64 12.96 19.47 -8.27
C GLU A 64 13.80 18.18 -8.19
N VAL A 65 13.15 17.01 -8.23
CA VAL A 65 13.79 15.68 -8.25
C VAL A 65 14.77 15.54 -9.41
N ARG A 66 14.36 15.98 -10.61
CA ARG A 66 15.20 15.97 -11.80
C ARG A 66 16.39 16.93 -11.67
N ALA A 67 16.17 18.10 -11.09
CA ALA A 67 17.25 19.08 -10.83
C ALA A 67 18.29 18.58 -9.82
N GLU A 68 17.86 17.75 -8.85
CA GLU A 68 18.75 17.05 -7.90
C GLU A 68 19.54 15.90 -8.56
N GLY A 69 19.24 15.52 -9.80
CA GLY A 69 19.90 14.42 -10.52
C GLY A 69 19.62 13.04 -9.94
N ARG A 70 18.57 12.90 -9.12
CA ARG A 70 18.15 11.62 -8.54
C ARG A 70 16.94 11.03 -9.27
N LYS A 71 16.74 9.73 -9.13
CA LYS A 71 15.50 9.07 -9.54
C LYS A 71 14.38 9.34 -8.54
N PRO A 72 13.11 9.36 -9.00
CA PRO A 72 11.98 9.32 -8.11
C PRO A 72 12.01 8.06 -7.23
N ARG A 73 11.52 8.17 -5.98
CA ARG A 73 11.47 7.08 -5.02
C ARG A 73 10.04 6.85 -4.54
N ALA A 74 9.65 5.59 -4.42
CA ALA A 74 8.38 5.19 -3.85
C ALA A 74 8.58 4.28 -2.62
N ILE A 75 7.76 4.49 -1.58
CA ILE A 75 7.57 3.53 -0.50
C ILE A 75 6.49 2.54 -0.92
N VAL A 76 6.74 1.25 -0.75
CA VAL A 76 5.72 0.21 -0.91
C VAL A 76 5.61 -0.57 0.39
N ALA A 77 4.39 -0.66 0.93
CA ALA A 77 4.09 -1.47 2.11
C ALA A 77 2.80 -2.27 1.90
N ARG A 78 2.59 -3.28 2.73
CA ARG A 78 1.40 -4.12 2.69
C ARG A 78 0.90 -4.48 4.08
N ASP A 79 -0.34 -4.95 4.16
CA ASP A 79 -0.80 -5.71 5.31
C ASP A 79 -0.38 -7.22 5.17
N PRO A 80 -0.64 -8.07 6.17
CA PRO A 80 -0.14 -9.43 6.16
C PRO A 80 -0.93 -10.40 5.26
N ARG A 81 -1.95 -9.97 4.50
CA ARG A 81 -2.69 -10.84 3.59
C ARG A 81 -1.75 -11.61 2.67
N ILE A 82 -2.02 -12.90 2.47
CA ILE A 82 -1.20 -13.75 1.59
C ILE A 82 -1.11 -13.17 0.17
N SER A 83 -2.19 -12.58 -0.34
CA SER A 83 -2.21 -11.91 -1.64
C SER A 83 -1.35 -10.65 -1.70
N GLY A 84 -0.99 -10.06 -0.56
CA GLY A 84 -0.10 -8.91 -0.48
C GLY A 84 1.29 -9.20 -1.05
N GLU A 85 1.77 -10.43 -0.99
CA GLU A 85 3.09 -10.80 -1.47
C GLU A 85 3.22 -10.65 -2.98
N PHE A 86 2.34 -11.30 -3.75
CA PHE A 86 2.40 -11.19 -5.21
C PHE A 86 2.02 -9.80 -5.72
N LEU A 87 1.08 -9.12 -5.05
CA LEU A 87 0.69 -7.74 -5.40
C LEU A 87 1.85 -6.77 -5.16
N THR A 88 2.59 -6.92 -4.05
CA THR A 88 3.81 -6.12 -3.78
C THR A 88 4.87 -6.36 -4.86
N ALA A 89 5.07 -7.60 -5.27
CA ALA A 89 6.02 -7.95 -6.31
C ALA A 89 5.62 -7.32 -7.66
N ALA A 90 4.34 -7.40 -8.04
CA ALA A 90 3.82 -6.81 -9.27
C ALA A 90 3.91 -5.28 -9.28
N VAL A 91 3.47 -4.62 -8.20
CA VAL A 91 3.58 -3.16 -8.02
C VAL A 91 5.04 -2.73 -8.08
N SER A 92 5.93 -3.39 -7.34
CA SER A 92 7.36 -3.05 -7.32
C SER A 92 8.02 -3.21 -8.69
N ALA A 93 7.65 -4.26 -9.44
CA ALA A 93 8.11 -4.48 -10.81
C ALA A 93 7.61 -3.37 -11.75
N GLY A 94 6.33 -2.99 -11.66
CA GLY A 94 5.73 -1.90 -12.44
C GLY A 94 6.42 -0.56 -12.18
N LEU A 95 6.65 -0.21 -10.91
CA LEU A 95 7.35 1.01 -10.51
C LEU A 95 8.79 1.01 -11.01
N ALA A 96 9.56 -0.06 -10.74
CA ALA A 96 10.96 -0.15 -11.12
C ALA A 96 11.15 -0.15 -12.64
N SER A 97 10.28 -0.83 -13.40
CA SER A 97 10.31 -0.81 -14.86
C SER A 97 10.03 0.58 -15.44
N SER A 98 9.33 1.44 -14.69
CA SER A 98 9.06 2.84 -15.05
C SER A 98 10.13 3.83 -14.55
N GLY A 99 11.24 3.34 -14.00
CA GLY A 99 12.36 4.19 -13.55
C GLY A 99 12.28 4.68 -12.11
N ILE A 100 11.37 4.15 -11.30
CA ILE A 100 11.20 4.52 -9.89
C ILE A 100 12.06 3.63 -9.00
N ASP A 101 12.84 4.22 -8.10
CA ASP A 101 13.50 3.47 -7.04
C ASP A 101 12.46 3.11 -5.96
N VAL A 102 12.31 1.82 -5.69
CA VAL A 102 11.33 1.25 -4.75
C VAL A 102 12.01 0.94 -3.43
N LEU A 103 11.43 1.39 -2.34
CA LEU A 103 11.78 1.04 -0.97
C LEU A 103 10.64 0.15 -0.41
N ASP A 104 10.88 -1.16 -0.38
CA ASP A 104 9.95 -2.13 0.19
C ASP A 104 10.03 -2.09 1.72
N ALA A 105 9.00 -1.54 2.33
CA ALA A 105 8.87 -1.38 3.78
C ALA A 105 8.26 -2.62 4.48
N GLY A 106 7.87 -3.65 3.70
CA GLY A 106 7.31 -4.88 4.24
C GLY A 106 5.90 -4.72 4.78
N VAL A 107 5.61 -5.42 5.90
CA VAL A 107 4.29 -5.40 6.54
C VAL A 107 4.21 -4.24 7.51
N LEU A 108 3.42 -3.21 7.17
CA LEU A 108 3.22 -2.01 7.98
C LEU A 108 1.78 -1.53 7.87
N PRO A 109 1.23 -0.85 8.91
CA PRO A 109 -0.09 -0.25 8.83
C PRO A 109 -0.10 0.97 7.90
N THR A 110 -1.27 1.23 7.32
CA THR A 110 -1.48 2.33 6.36
C THR A 110 -0.91 3.70 6.81
N PRO A 111 -1.10 4.15 8.07
CA PRO A 111 -0.53 5.42 8.51
C PRO A 111 1.00 5.41 8.56
N ALA A 112 1.64 4.27 8.77
CA ALA A 112 3.10 4.16 8.68
C ALA A 112 3.60 4.43 7.25
N THR A 113 2.90 3.92 6.23
CA THR A 113 3.25 4.21 4.83
C THR A 113 3.19 5.72 4.56
N ALA A 114 2.10 6.38 4.97
CA ALA A 114 1.94 7.82 4.81
C ALA A 114 3.04 8.62 5.54
N PHE A 115 3.33 8.25 6.79
CA PHE A 115 4.42 8.86 7.56
C PHE A 115 5.78 8.70 6.87
N LEU A 116 6.13 7.49 6.44
CA LEU A 116 7.42 7.21 5.81
C LEU A 116 7.63 7.98 4.51
N VAL A 117 6.56 8.20 3.72
CA VAL A 117 6.65 9.06 2.52
C VAL A 117 7.11 10.46 2.90
N SER A 118 6.58 11.02 3.98
CA SER A 118 6.98 12.34 4.48
C SER A 118 8.37 12.32 5.14
N ASP A 119 8.65 11.33 5.99
CA ASP A 119 9.87 11.22 6.80
C ASP A 119 11.14 11.21 5.94
N ILE A 120 11.17 10.38 4.91
CA ILE A 120 12.33 10.28 4.01
C ILE A 120 12.20 11.11 2.73
N ARG A 121 11.15 11.94 2.63
CA ARG A 121 10.85 12.74 1.44
C ARG A 121 10.80 11.87 0.16
N ALA A 122 10.11 10.72 0.25
CA ALA A 122 9.80 9.92 -0.92
C ALA A 122 8.80 10.66 -1.81
N ASP A 123 8.84 10.40 -3.11
CA ASP A 123 8.02 11.14 -4.07
C ASP A 123 6.54 10.72 -4.01
N PHE A 124 6.30 9.47 -3.62
CA PHE A 124 4.96 8.94 -3.34
C PHE A 124 5.04 7.63 -2.55
N GLY A 125 3.88 7.10 -2.14
CA GLY A 125 3.76 5.82 -1.45
C GLY A 125 2.68 4.93 -2.05
N VAL A 126 2.82 3.63 -1.83
CA VAL A 126 1.82 2.62 -2.18
C VAL A 126 1.57 1.73 -0.98
N MET A 127 0.31 1.62 -0.59
CA MET A 127 -0.16 0.68 0.43
C MET A 127 -1.02 -0.40 -0.20
N ILE A 128 -0.67 -1.66 0.05
CA ILE A 128 -1.39 -2.83 -0.42
C ILE A 128 -2.18 -3.41 0.75
N SER A 129 -3.48 -3.13 0.78
CA SER A 129 -4.38 -3.51 1.86
C SER A 129 -5.84 -3.27 1.47
N ALA A 130 -6.75 -4.10 1.99
CA ALA A 130 -8.20 -3.88 1.95
C ALA A 130 -8.78 -3.47 3.33
N SER A 131 -7.95 -2.90 4.22
CA SER A 131 -8.40 -2.40 5.53
C SER A 131 -9.09 -3.47 6.37
N HIS A 132 -10.36 -3.23 6.76
CA HIS A 132 -11.15 -4.12 7.60
C HIS A 132 -11.87 -5.26 6.85
N ASN A 133 -11.68 -5.38 5.54
CA ASN A 133 -12.24 -6.51 4.78
C ASN A 133 -11.59 -7.83 5.20
N LYS A 134 -12.25 -8.95 4.92
CA LYS A 134 -11.70 -10.30 5.14
C LYS A 134 -10.54 -10.60 4.18
N ALA A 135 -9.79 -11.65 4.48
CA ALA A 135 -8.55 -12.01 3.78
C ALA A 135 -8.62 -12.16 2.24
N PRO A 136 -9.73 -12.65 1.64
CA PRO A 136 -9.79 -12.80 0.17
C PRO A 136 -9.69 -11.49 -0.61
N ASP A 137 -10.13 -10.38 -0.02
CA ASP A 137 -10.03 -9.06 -0.65
C ASP A 137 -8.62 -8.47 -0.48
N ASN A 138 -8.23 -7.61 -1.41
CA ASN A 138 -7.09 -6.73 -1.26
C ASN A 138 -7.32 -5.39 -1.96
N GLY A 139 -6.37 -4.47 -1.84
CA GLY A 139 -6.46 -3.15 -2.45
C GLY A 139 -5.09 -2.53 -2.69
N ILE A 140 -5.05 -1.55 -3.57
CA ILE A 140 -3.86 -0.74 -3.85
C ILE A 140 -4.24 0.72 -3.69
N LYS A 141 -3.59 1.40 -2.75
CA LYS A 141 -3.81 2.80 -2.45
C LYS A 141 -2.51 3.59 -2.62
N PHE A 142 -2.60 4.74 -3.26
CA PHE A 142 -1.46 5.63 -3.45
C PHE A 142 -1.52 6.82 -2.50
N PHE A 143 -0.34 7.30 -2.11
CA PHE A 143 -0.12 8.54 -1.38
C PHE A 143 0.74 9.47 -2.20
N SER A 144 0.40 10.74 -2.25
CA SER A 144 1.21 11.77 -2.89
C SER A 144 2.45 12.11 -2.04
N PHE A 145 3.32 12.92 -2.60
CA PHE A 145 4.41 13.56 -1.85
C PHE A 145 3.87 14.18 -0.55
N GLY A 146 4.59 13.96 0.56
CA GLY A 146 4.14 14.35 1.90
C GLY A 146 3.19 13.37 2.58
N GLY A 147 2.87 12.21 1.96
CA GLY A 147 2.08 11.15 2.58
C GLY A 147 0.57 11.43 2.63
N THR A 148 0.05 12.33 1.80
CA THR A 148 -1.38 12.65 1.76
C THR A 148 -2.13 11.77 0.77
N LYS A 149 -3.45 11.59 0.98
CA LYS A 149 -4.34 10.91 0.02
C LYS A 149 -4.27 11.63 -1.34
N LEU A 150 -4.33 10.87 -2.44
CA LEU A 150 -4.44 11.48 -3.76
C LEU A 150 -5.78 12.22 -3.91
N PRO A 151 -5.80 13.41 -4.56
CA PRO A 151 -7.03 14.00 -5.05
C PRO A 151 -7.68 13.13 -6.15
N ASP A 152 -9.00 13.16 -6.23
CA ASP A 152 -9.75 12.36 -7.21
C ASP A 152 -9.32 12.63 -8.65
N GLU A 153 -8.98 13.89 -8.98
CA GLU A 153 -8.48 14.27 -10.31
C GLU A 153 -7.13 13.62 -10.66
N VAL A 154 -6.33 13.30 -9.65
CA VAL A 154 -5.05 12.57 -9.85
C VAL A 154 -5.31 11.10 -10.08
N GLU A 155 -6.25 10.50 -9.34
CA GLU A 155 -6.71 9.13 -9.54
C GLU A 155 -7.29 8.95 -10.94
N ASP A 156 -8.15 9.88 -11.41
CA ASP A 156 -8.73 9.87 -12.78
C ASP A 156 -7.63 9.96 -13.86
N ARG A 157 -6.57 10.71 -13.60
CA ARG A 157 -5.41 10.78 -14.51
C ARG A 157 -4.63 9.47 -14.55
N ILE A 158 -4.54 8.76 -13.43
CA ILE A 158 -3.91 7.42 -13.38
C ILE A 158 -4.75 6.43 -14.17
N GLU A 159 -6.07 6.42 -14.01
CA GLU A 159 -6.97 5.57 -14.82
C GLU A 159 -6.80 5.84 -16.32
N LYS A 160 -6.80 7.10 -16.71
CA LYS A 160 -6.58 7.47 -18.12
C LYS A 160 -5.21 7.04 -18.64
N ALA A 161 -4.19 7.05 -17.77
CA ALA A 161 -2.83 6.64 -18.16
C ALA A 161 -2.71 5.12 -18.37
N LEU A 162 -3.64 4.30 -17.81
CA LEU A 162 -3.69 2.86 -18.10
C LEU A 162 -3.93 2.55 -19.57
N GLU A 163 -4.68 3.40 -20.29
CA GLU A 163 -4.95 3.27 -21.72
C GLU A 163 -3.85 3.85 -22.61
N GLY A 164 -2.91 4.56 -22.01
CA GLY A 164 -1.86 5.28 -22.73
C GLY A 164 -0.58 4.46 -22.97
N PRO A 165 0.38 5.05 -23.71
CA PRO A 165 1.68 4.44 -23.92
C PRO A 165 2.47 4.37 -22.61
N ARG A 166 3.18 3.28 -22.40
CA ARG A 166 4.02 3.07 -21.21
C ARG A 166 5.38 3.71 -21.39
N LEU A 167 5.88 4.35 -20.33
CA LEU A 167 7.26 4.84 -20.27
C LEU A 167 8.12 3.76 -19.63
N LEU A 168 8.94 3.10 -20.44
CA LEU A 168 9.82 2.01 -20.03
C LEU A 168 11.28 2.36 -20.34
N PRO A 169 11.96 3.10 -19.45
CA PRO A 169 13.36 3.46 -19.63
C PRO A 169 14.25 2.21 -19.62
N THR A 170 15.41 2.30 -20.27
CA THR A 170 16.37 1.20 -20.38
C THR A 170 17.67 1.52 -19.63
N GLY A 171 18.49 0.49 -19.40
CA GLY A 171 19.82 0.62 -18.82
C GLY A 171 19.81 1.34 -17.47
N ALA A 172 20.56 2.42 -17.35
CA ALA A 172 20.65 3.22 -16.14
C ALA A 172 19.33 3.91 -15.75
N GLY A 173 18.37 4.00 -16.66
CA GLY A 173 17.03 4.57 -16.40
C GLY A 173 16.13 3.68 -15.56
N VAL A 174 16.35 2.35 -15.51
CA VAL A 174 15.54 1.41 -14.72
C VAL A 174 15.71 1.65 -13.23
N GLY A 175 14.60 1.64 -12.46
CA GLY A 175 14.61 1.78 -11.00
C GLY A 175 15.17 0.54 -10.28
N ARG A 176 15.46 0.71 -9.00
CA ARG A 176 15.94 -0.38 -8.13
C ARG A 176 14.92 -0.70 -7.07
N ILE A 177 14.80 -1.98 -6.71
CA ILE A 177 13.99 -2.44 -5.58
C ILE A 177 14.94 -2.75 -4.43
N ARG A 178 14.70 -2.14 -3.26
CA ARG A 178 15.51 -2.34 -2.06
C ARG A 178 14.60 -2.50 -0.85
N ARG A 179 15.02 -3.32 0.10
CA ARG A 179 14.35 -3.41 1.40
C ARG A 179 14.60 -2.11 2.19
N PHE A 180 13.53 -1.59 2.80
CA PHE A 180 13.60 -0.48 3.76
C PHE A 180 13.63 -1.06 5.18
N ALA A 181 14.84 -1.40 5.65
CA ALA A 181 15.02 -2.25 6.82
C ALA A 181 14.61 -1.58 8.15
N ASP A 182 14.74 -0.26 8.26
CA ASP A 182 14.43 0.54 9.46
C ASP A 182 13.04 1.22 9.42
N ALA A 183 12.18 0.82 8.49
CA ALA A 183 10.86 1.41 8.31
C ALA A 183 9.97 1.29 9.56
N GLU A 184 9.96 0.12 10.19
CA GLU A 184 9.21 -0.16 11.41
C GLU A 184 9.70 0.69 12.58
N ASP A 185 11.01 0.71 12.82
CA ASP A 185 11.63 1.48 13.92
C ASP A 185 11.36 2.97 13.79
N ARG A 186 11.46 3.52 12.58
CA ARG A 186 11.13 4.93 12.32
C ARG A 186 9.70 5.27 12.71
N TYR A 187 8.74 4.40 12.33
CA TYR A 187 7.35 4.65 12.66
C TYR A 187 7.07 4.52 14.15
N ILE A 188 7.66 3.55 14.84
CA ILE A 188 7.55 3.42 16.30
C ILE A 188 8.13 4.64 17.01
N LEU A 189 9.33 5.10 16.62
CA LEU A 189 9.94 6.31 17.17
C LEU A 189 9.05 7.54 16.94
N HIS A 190 8.43 7.65 15.76
CA HIS A 190 7.46 8.70 15.50
C HIS A 190 6.27 8.65 16.45
N LEU A 191 5.67 7.47 16.64
CA LEU A 191 4.54 7.30 17.56
C LEU A 191 4.92 7.70 18.98
N LEU A 192 6.08 7.26 19.47
CA LEU A 192 6.57 7.62 20.81
C LEU A 192 6.82 9.12 20.95
N ALA A 193 7.31 9.78 19.91
CA ALA A 193 7.53 11.22 19.90
C ALA A 193 6.23 12.06 19.93
N THR A 194 5.07 11.47 19.68
CA THR A 194 3.76 12.13 19.81
C THR A 194 3.19 12.08 21.24
N LEU A 195 3.84 11.36 22.14
CA LEU A 195 3.38 11.22 23.52
C LEU A 195 4.04 12.29 24.41
N ASP A 196 3.22 13.06 25.09
CA ASP A 196 3.68 14.05 26.07
C ASP A 196 3.88 13.45 27.49
N VAL A 197 3.32 12.25 27.73
CA VAL A 197 3.34 11.58 29.02
C VAL A 197 3.61 10.08 28.86
N SER A 198 4.25 9.47 29.88
CA SER A 198 4.41 8.01 29.96
C SER A 198 3.06 7.32 30.17
N LEU A 199 2.91 6.11 29.62
CA LEU A 199 1.78 5.22 29.87
C LEU A 199 2.03 4.28 31.06
N GLU A 200 3.03 4.55 31.89
CA GLU A 200 3.32 3.76 33.08
C GLU A 200 2.13 3.71 34.04
N GLY A 201 1.80 2.52 34.53
CA GLY A 201 0.64 2.28 35.38
C GLY A 201 -0.67 2.00 34.63
N LEU A 202 -0.70 2.15 33.30
CA LEU A 202 -1.84 1.73 32.49
C LEU A 202 -1.71 0.28 32.06
N HIS A 203 -2.81 -0.48 32.12
CA HIS A 203 -2.94 -1.76 31.46
C HIS A 203 -3.78 -1.60 30.20
N VAL A 204 -3.24 -1.95 29.05
CA VAL A 204 -3.87 -1.75 27.73
C VAL A 204 -4.10 -3.11 27.07
N VAL A 205 -5.34 -3.39 26.68
CA VAL A 205 -5.68 -4.55 25.85
C VAL A 205 -5.67 -4.09 24.39
N ILE A 206 -4.87 -4.75 23.57
CA ILE A 206 -4.65 -4.37 22.17
C ILE A 206 -5.17 -5.48 21.27
N ASP A 207 -6.15 -5.17 20.43
CA ASP A 207 -6.58 -6.04 19.33
C ASP A 207 -5.88 -5.61 18.05
N CYS A 208 -4.97 -6.46 17.55
CA CYS A 208 -4.22 -6.23 16.32
C CYS A 208 -4.92 -6.74 15.08
N ALA A 209 -6.11 -7.32 15.20
CA ALA A 209 -6.93 -7.84 14.09
C ALA A 209 -6.21 -8.87 13.20
N ASN A 210 -5.16 -9.54 13.67
CA ASN A 210 -4.21 -10.30 12.85
C ASN A 210 -3.74 -9.50 11.60
N GLY A 211 -3.62 -8.20 11.76
CA GLY A 211 -3.29 -7.24 10.71
C GLY A 211 -1.87 -6.68 10.83
N ALA A 212 -1.59 -5.65 10.07
CA ALA A 212 -0.28 -5.01 10.01
C ALA A 212 0.13 -4.31 11.33
N ALA A 213 -0.82 -4.09 12.25
CA ALA A 213 -0.55 -3.53 13.57
C ALA A 213 0.11 -4.53 14.53
N ALA A 214 0.10 -5.84 14.21
CA ALA A 214 0.62 -6.90 15.10
C ALA A 214 2.11 -6.72 15.44
N GLY A 215 2.93 -6.25 14.49
CA GLY A 215 4.34 -5.94 14.72
C GLY A 215 4.58 -4.60 15.43
N ILE A 216 3.70 -3.63 15.22
CA ILE A 216 3.92 -2.23 15.64
C ILE A 216 3.29 -1.94 17.01
N SER A 217 1.96 -2.19 17.14
CA SER A 217 1.20 -1.68 18.29
C SER A 217 1.69 -2.25 19.62
N PRO A 218 1.93 -3.57 19.79
CA PRO A 218 2.42 -4.11 21.05
C PRO A 218 3.76 -3.49 21.47
N ARG A 219 4.67 -3.29 20.51
CA ARG A 219 5.97 -2.70 20.76
C ARG A 219 5.85 -1.23 21.15
N ALA A 220 5.08 -0.45 20.41
CA ALA A 220 4.90 0.97 20.68
C ALA A 220 4.29 1.24 22.07
N PHE A 221 3.24 0.51 22.46
CA PHE A 221 2.63 0.66 23.78
C PHE A 221 3.55 0.21 24.92
N LYS A 222 4.30 -0.88 24.72
CA LYS A 222 5.30 -1.34 25.69
C LYS A 222 6.42 -0.34 25.88
N ASP A 223 6.97 0.19 24.78
CA ASP A 223 8.04 1.18 24.81
C ASP A 223 7.56 2.52 25.39
N ALA A 224 6.25 2.82 25.31
CA ALA A 224 5.61 3.95 25.98
C ALA A 224 5.38 3.74 27.51
N GLY A 225 5.67 2.54 28.04
CA GLY A 225 5.60 2.21 29.46
C GLY A 225 4.33 1.46 29.90
N ALA A 226 3.41 1.14 28.99
CA ALA A 226 2.19 0.42 29.32
C ALA A 226 2.44 -1.07 29.65
N THR A 227 1.65 -1.63 30.57
CA THR A 227 1.43 -3.07 30.66
C THR A 227 0.44 -3.47 29.59
N ILE A 228 0.74 -4.50 28.79
CA ILE A 228 -0.10 -4.85 27.63
C ILE A 228 -0.63 -6.28 27.71
N THR A 229 -1.86 -6.46 27.23
CA THR A 229 -2.43 -7.74 26.84
C THR A 229 -2.76 -7.65 25.35
N VAL A 230 -2.31 -8.61 24.54
CA VAL A 230 -2.43 -8.56 23.08
C VAL A 230 -3.31 -9.72 22.60
N ILE A 231 -4.26 -9.41 21.73
CA ILE A 231 -5.12 -10.38 21.03
C ILE A 231 -5.05 -10.10 19.52
N GLY A 232 -5.38 -11.10 18.69
CA GLY A 232 -5.35 -10.96 17.24
C GLY A 232 -3.97 -10.54 16.70
N SER A 233 -2.88 -11.14 17.21
CA SER A 233 -1.51 -10.73 16.85
C SER A 233 -0.65 -11.83 16.22
N ASP A 234 -1.28 -12.86 15.70
CA ASP A 234 -0.61 -13.98 14.99
C ASP A 234 -1.12 -14.09 13.55
N PRO A 235 -0.73 -13.15 12.68
CA PRO A 235 -1.18 -13.12 11.28
C PRO A 235 -0.58 -14.30 10.50
N ASP A 236 -1.44 -15.11 9.88
CA ASP A 236 -1.07 -16.24 9.00
C ASP A 236 -1.30 -15.92 7.51
N GLY A 237 -1.74 -14.71 7.18
CA GLY A 237 -2.08 -14.27 5.84
C GLY A 237 -3.52 -14.51 5.42
N LEU A 238 -4.29 -15.30 6.17
CA LEU A 238 -5.68 -15.69 5.87
C LEU A 238 -6.67 -15.29 6.98
N ASN A 239 -6.19 -14.98 8.18
CA ASN A 239 -6.98 -14.75 9.38
C ASN A 239 -7.19 -13.26 9.73
N ILE A 240 -6.79 -12.33 8.88
CA ILE A 240 -6.98 -10.89 9.12
C ILE A 240 -8.46 -10.54 9.30
N ASN A 241 -8.80 -9.82 10.39
CA ASN A 241 -10.16 -9.42 10.75
C ASN A 241 -11.14 -10.60 10.96
N GLU A 242 -10.65 -11.79 11.26
CA GLU A 242 -11.51 -12.95 11.52
C GLU A 242 -11.76 -13.10 13.02
N GLY A 243 -12.99 -12.81 13.47
CA GLY A 243 -13.39 -12.87 14.88
C GLY A 243 -12.65 -11.87 15.78
N CYS A 244 -12.12 -10.80 15.22
CA CYS A 244 -11.35 -9.77 15.91
C CYS A 244 -11.35 -8.46 15.12
N GLY A 245 -10.73 -7.41 15.68
CA GLY A 245 -10.57 -6.13 15.03
C GLY A 245 -11.79 -5.21 15.11
N SER A 246 -11.78 -4.13 14.34
CA SER A 246 -12.74 -3.02 14.45
C SER A 246 -14.19 -3.38 14.08
N THR A 247 -14.41 -4.49 13.41
CA THR A 247 -15.74 -4.96 13.00
C THR A 247 -16.30 -6.09 13.88
N ASP A 248 -15.48 -6.63 14.81
CA ASP A 248 -15.88 -7.64 15.78
C ASP A 248 -15.18 -7.40 17.12
N LEU A 249 -15.86 -6.72 18.03
CA LEU A 249 -15.32 -6.29 19.32
C LEU A 249 -15.55 -7.30 20.44
N ALA A 250 -16.20 -8.43 20.19
CA ALA A 250 -16.64 -9.36 21.25
C ALA A 250 -15.46 -9.91 22.06
N LEU A 251 -14.39 -10.33 21.38
CA LEU A 251 -13.19 -10.84 22.04
C LEU A 251 -12.48 -9.74 22.84
N LEU A 252 -12.35 -8.53 22.29
CA LEU A 252 -11.73 -7.39 22.96
C LEU A 252 -12.47 -7.04 24.26
N GLN A 253 -13.80 -6.88 24.18
CA GLN A 253 -14.65 -6.56 25.33
C GLN A 253 -14.54 -7.63 26.44
N LYS A 254 -14.59 -8.90 26.07
CA LYS A 254 -14.41 -10.02 27.00
C LYS A 254 -13.06 -9.95 27.70
N THR A 255 -11.98 -9.78 26.91
CA THR A 255 -10.61 -9.75 27.46
C THR A 255 -10.42 -8.57 28.42
N VAL A 256 -10.92 -7.38 28.07
CA VAL A 256 -10.85 -6.20 28.97
C VAL A 256 -11.51 -6.48 30.31
N VAL A 257 -12.71 -7.09 30.32
CA VAL A 257 -13.43 -7.43 31.57
C VAL A 257 -12.69 -8.49 32.39
N GLU A 258 -12.07 -9.49 31.74
CA GLU A 258 -11.32 -10.55 32.43
C GLU A 258 -9.99 -10.05 33.03
N MET A 259 -9.41 -9.02 32.45
CA MET A 259 -8.12 -8.46 32.89
C MET A 259 -8.27 -7.38 33.97
N GLY A 260 -9.47 -6.86 34.23
CA GLY A 260 -9.78 -5.87 35.26
C GLY A 260 -9.56 -4.46 34.75
#